data_c08eb3d1e66070a1eec9efb709ef488e
#
_entry.id   c08eb3d1e66070a1eec9efb709ef488e
#
_cell.length_a   1.000
_cell.length_b   1.000
_cell.length_c   1.000
_cell.angle_alpha   90.00
_cell.angle_beta   90.00
_cell.angle_gamma   90.00
#
_symmetry.space_group_name_H-M   'P 1'
#
loop_
_entity.id
_entity.type
_entity.pdbx_description
1 polymer ?
#
loop_
_entity_poly.entity_id
_entity_poly.type
_entity_poly.pdbx_seq_one_letter_code
_entity_poly.pdbx_strand_id
1 'polypeptide(L)'
;HTTGLSAGTSIIGKFVLKLDPKFLSKCNKYIDTKINVTGTNGKTTTAGLISHLIEGSGKSVVNNAMGANMLTGVVNALSVSLNPFKKTDYSVIESDEAYLSKIYDKFDADYLLVTNLFRDQLDRYGELETTKRLIQDGINKKPNLKLVLNADDPLVASFEGENKTFYGVENVYYADESLKANTSTEEAFNCPCGKPLMYSKKFYAQQGHYFCTCGYKRPEPKYKAEISLYKEYSVIKVNDENFEVPLVGLFNAYNALGAIALCKELGIENIIDTLPTFKVAFGRSEVKYLNGKHTLIQLIKNPIGANEVLKTVDKDSNILIVINDNYADGRDVSWLWDAEFEFLKNTKHEIVVSGIRANDMALRLKYAGVEKIKIINDIT
;
A
#
# COMPACT_ATOMS: atom_id res chain seq x y z
N HIS A 1 22.32 17.17 -5.33
CA HIS A 1 21.67 17.77 -4.16
C HIS A 1 21.73 19.32 -4.09
N THR A 2 22.35 19.99 -5.06
CA THR A 2 22.57 21.45 -5.00
C THR A 2 21.59 22.29 -5.85
N THR A 3 20.61 21.73 -6.53
CA THR A 3 19.76 22.48 -7.47
C THR A 3 18.26 22.41 -7.19
N GLY A 4 17.80 21.85 -6.05
CA GLY A 4 16.35 21.92 -5.66
C GLY A 4 15.33 21.37 -6.65
N LEU A 5 15.75 20.75 -7.75
CA LEU A 5 14.91 20.24 -8.83
C LEU A 5 14.75 18.73 -8.71
N SER A 6 13.64 18.30 -8.09
CA SER A 6 13.18 16.94 -7.86
C SER A 6 14.03 16.11 -6.88
N ALA A 7 13.38 15.32 -6.04
CA ALA A 7 14.06 14.27 -5.29
C ALA A 7 14.79 13.37 -6.31
N GLY A 8 16.10 13.34 -6.30
CA GLY A 8 16.99 12.76 -7.33
C GLY A 8 16.89 11.24 -7.55
N THR A 9 15.77 10.63 -7.20
CA THR A 9 15.52 9.18 -7.18
C THR A 9 15.39 8.51 -8.55
N SER A 10 15.21 9.28 -9.63
CA SER A 10 15.09 8.70 -10.99
C SER A 10 16.18 9.16 -11.98
N ILE A 11 16.89 10.24 -11.69
CA ILE A 11 17.90 10.81 -12.61
C ILE A 11 19.09 9.89 -12.76
N ILE A 12 19.60 9.36 -11.65
CA ILE A 12 20.73 8.42 -11.64
C ILE A 12 20.34 7.16 -12.41
N GLY A 13 19.14 6.62 -12.19
CA GLY A 13 18.67 5.44 -12.88
C GLY A 13 18.56 5.63 -14.41
N LYS A 14 18.11 6.81 -14.87
CA LYS A 14 18.11 7.16 -16.29
C LYS A 14 19.51 7.19 -16.88
N PHE A 15 20.47 7.76 -16.13
CA PHE A 15 21.85 7.86 -16.55
C PHE A 15 22.51 6.47 -16.63
N VAL A 16 22.30 5.63 -15.60
CA VAL A 16 22.80 4.23 -15.55
C VAL A 16 22.26 3.44 -16.75
N LEU A 17 20.96 3.51 -17.05
CA LEU A 17 20.38 2.79 -18.20
C LEU A 17 20.88 3.30 -19.55
N LYS A 18 21.26 4.58 -19.62
CA LYS A 18 21.86 5.15 -20.85
C LYS A 18 23.27 4.61 -21.06
N LEU A 19 24.04 4.44 -19.99
CA LEU A 19 25.40 3.89 -20.05
C LEU A 19 25.41 2.38 -20.21
N ASP A 20 24.54 1.69 -19.50
CA ASP A 20 24.41 0.22 -19.50
C ASP A 20 22.93 -0.21 -19.55
N PRO A 21 22.35 -0.40 -20.73
CA PRO A 21 20.97 -0.87 -20.88
C PRO A 21 20.70 -2.27 -20.28
N LYS A 22 21.77 -3.06 -20.03
CA LYS A 22 21.71 -4.40 -19.45
C LYS A 22 21.98 -4.41 -17.93
N PHE A 23 22.08 -3.24 -17.28
CA PHE A 23 22.41 -3.12 -15.86
C PHE A 23 21.51 -3.99 -14.98
N LEU A 24 20.18 -3.92 -15.14
CA LEU A 24 19.25 -4.73 -14.34
C LEU A 24 19.51 -6.23 -14.47
N SER A 25 19.72 -6.72 -15.69
CA SER A 25 20.02 -8.14 -15.91
C SER A 25 21.33 -8.57 -15.25
N LYS A 26 22.31 -7.65 -15.18
CA LYS A 26 23.57 -7.90 -14.49
C LYS A 26 23.42 -7.93 -12.96
N CYS A 27 22.43 -7.22 -12.41
CA CYS A 27 22.15 -7.22 -10.97
C CYS A 27 21.69 -8.58 -10.45
N ASN A 28 21.05 -9.42 -11.29
CA ASN A 28 20.51 -10.71 -10.88
C ASN A 28 21.53 -11.62 -10.15
N LYS A 29 22.78 -11.59 -10.56
CA LYS A 29 23.85 -12.45 -9.99
C LYS A 29 24.34 -12.00 -8.61
N TYR A 30 23.99 -10.76 -8.19
CA TYR A 30 24.42 -10.18 -6.92
C TYR A 30 23.37 -10.29 -5.82
N ILE A 31 22.21 -10.87 -6.11
CA ILE A 31 21.08 -10.97 -5.18
C ILE A 31 20.62 -12.42 -5.17
N ASP A 32 20.53 -13.01 -3.98
CA ASP A 32 20.15 -14.40 -3.86
C ASP A 32 18.63 -14.59 -4.00
N THR A 33 17.80 -13.82 -3.28
CA THR A 33 16.33 -13.89 -3.38
C THR A 33 15.73 -12.53 -3.76
N LYS A 34 14.87 -12.52 -4.75
CA LYS A 34 14.27 -11.30 -5.33
C LYS A 34 12.78 -11.26 -5.09
N ILE A 35 12.34 -10.26 -4.34
CA ILE A 35 10.97 -10.05 -3.91
C ILE A 35 10.43 -8.80 -4.60
N ASN A 36 9.24 -8.89 -5.19
CA ASN A 36 8.51 -7.74 -5.67
C ASN A 36 7.21 -7.54 -4.87
N VAL A 37 6.86 -6.28 -4.64
CA VAL A 37 5.59 -5.87 -4.04
C VAL A 37 4.86 -4.95 -5.00
N THR A 38 3.61 -5.27 -5.33
CA THR A 38 2.75 -4.46 -6.20
C THR A 38 1.32 -4.39 -5.66
N GLY A 39 0.47 -3.63 -6.31
CA GLY A 39 -0.94 -3.41 -5.94
C GLY A 39 -1.26 -1.92 -5.78
N THR A 40 -2.52 -1.53 -5.72
CA THR A 40 -2.94 -0.12 -5.74
C THR A 40 -2.46 0.63 -4.50
N ASN A 41 -2.75 0.14 -3.31
CA ASN A 41 -2.40 0.77 -2.03
C ASN A 41 -1.49 -0.11 -1.18
N GLY A 42 -0.69 0.51 -0.31
CA GLY A 42 0.12 -0.19 0.68
C GLY A 42 1.47 -0.70 0.22
N LYS A 43 1.84 -0.59 -1.07
CA LYS A 43 3.11 -1.07 -1.63
C LYS A 43 4.34 -0.68 -0.80
N THR A 44 4.51 0.61 -0.56
CA THR A 44 5.69 1.15 0.16
C THR A 44 5.74 0.68 1.61
N THR A 45 4.59 0.69 2.29
CA THR A 45 4.49 0.22 3.68
C THR A 45 4.81 -1.27 3.77
N THR A 46 4.24 -2.09 2.90
CA THR A 46 4.48 -3.53 2.85
C THR A 46 5.93 -3.85 2.50
N ALA A 47 6.50 -3.20 1.49
CA ALA A 47 7.90 -3.37 1.12
C ALA A 47 8.86 -2.93 2.25
N GLY A 48 8.53 -1.84 2.93
CA GLY A 48 9.26 -1.37 4.11
C GLY A 48 9.22 -2.36 5.27
N LEU A 49 8.03 -2.91 5.58
CA LEU A 49 7.85 -3.94 6.61
C LEU A 49 8.68 -5.19 6.29
N ILE A 50 8.59 -5.71 5.06
CA ILE A 50 9.36 -6.88 4.63
C ILE A 50 10.87 -6.62 4.78
N SER A 51 11.34 -5.46 4.30
CA SER A 51 12.76 -5.10 4.41
C SER A 51 13.22 -5.02 5.86
N HIS A 52 12.42 -4.39 6.73
CA HIS A 52 12.70 -4.26 8.16
C HIS A 52 12.78 -5.63 8.85
N LEU A 53 11.87 -6.54 8.55
CA LEU A 53 11.85 -7.90 9.10
C LEU A 53 13.06 -8.72 8.64
N ILE A 54 13.45 -8.60 7.38
CA ILE A 54 14.64 -9.25 6.83
C ILE A 54 15.90 -8.71 7.52
N GLU A 55 16.04 -7.38 7.66
CA GLU A 55 17.16 -6.75 8.37
C GLU A 55 17.23 -7.17 9.83
N GLY A 56 16.08 -7.23 10.52
CA GLY A 56 15.97 -7.69 11.89
C GLY A 56 16.39 -9.16 12.11
N SER A 57 16.35 -9.97 11.06
CA SER A 57 16.90 -11.34 11.08
C SER A 57 18.41 -11.42 10.79
N GLY A 58 19.09 -10.27 10.67
CA GLY A 58 20.53 -10.18 10.39
C GLY A 58 20.90 -10.40 8.93
N LYS A 59 19.94 -10.40 8.00
CA LYS A 59 20.15 -10.57 6.57
C LYS A 59 20.30 -9.21 5.88
N SER A 60 21.09 -9.19 4.79
CA SER A 60 21.25 -7.99 3.98
C SER A 60 20.07 -7.84 3.00
N VAL A 61 19.56 -6.62 2.86
CA VAL A 61 18.47 -6.30 1.93
C VAL A 61 18.77 -5.02 1.15
N VAL A 62 18.35 -5.01 -0.10
CA VAL A 62 18.30 -3.83 -0.96
C VAL A 62 16.83 -3.54 -1.29
N ASN A 63 16.40 -2.29 -1.13
CA ASN A 63 15.04 -1.86 -1.46
C ASN A 63 15.01 -0.48 -2.13
N ASN A 64 13.87 -0.15 -2.75
CA ASN A 64 13.60 1.17 -3.29
C ASN A 64 12.68 1.99 -2.36
N ALA A 65 13.03 2.03 -1.06
CA ALA A 65 12.22 2.53 0.06
C ALA A 65 11.65 3.95 -0.10
N MET A 66 12.17 4.74 -1.05
CA MET A 66 11.66 6.11 -1.31
C MET A 66 10.48 6.15 -2.29
N GLY A 67 9.81 5.00 -2.54
CA GLY A 67 8.62 4.92 -3.38
C GLY A 67 8.87 5.13 -4.88
N ALA A 68 10.12 5.07 -5.33
CA ALA A 68 10.48 5.17 -6.74
C ALA A 68 10.24 3.82 -7.44
N ASN A 69 8.97 3.52 -7.76
CA ASN A 69 8.45 2.23 -8.21
C ASN A 69 8.47 2.01 -9.73
N MET A 70 8.96 3.01 -10.49
CA MET A 70 9.18 2.87 -11.93
C MET A 70 10.56 2.27 -12.21
N LEU A 71 10.77 1.78 -13.44
CA LEU A 71 12.04 1.16 -13.87
C LEU A 71 13.29 1.95 -13.49
N THR A 72 13.29 3.27 -13.68
CA THR A 72 14.42 4.13 -13.35
C THR A 72 14.68 4.25 -11.86
N GLY A 73 13.65 4.19 -11.04
CA GLY A 73 13.77 4.18 -9.57
C GLY A 73 14.36 2.87 -9.05
N VAL A 74 13.92 1.75 -9.61
CA VAL A 74 14.49 0.42 -9.30
C VAL A 74 15.97 0.38 -9.67
N VAL A 75 16.33 0.84 -10.87
CA VAL A 75 17.74 0.93 -11.30
C VAL A 75 18.55 1.82 -10.37
N ASN A 76 18.00 2.97 -9.96
CA ASN A 76 18.68 3.85 -9.02
C ASN A 76 18.94 3.14 -7.69
N ALA A 77 17.92 2.51 -7.09
CA ALA A 77 18.08 1.80 -5.82
C ALA A 77 19.16 0.72 -5.90
N LEU A 78 19.12 -0.11 -6.93
CA LEU A 78 20.13 -1.16 -7.13
C LEU A 78 21.52 -0.60 -7.40
N SER A 79 21.65 0.51 -8.14
CA SER A 79 22.95 1.10 -8.47
C SER A 79 23.66 1.74 -7.28
N VAL A 80 22.91 2.22 -6.30
CA VAL A 80 23.44 2.88 -5.10
C VAL A 80 23.72 1.87 -3.98
N SER A 81 22.90 0.80 -3.90
CA SER A 81 22.92 -0.10 -2.73
C SER A 81 23.66 -1.41 -2.97
N LEU A 82 23.80 -1.88 -4.23
CA LEU A 82 24.50 -3.13 -4.52
C LEU A 82 26.00 -2.96 -4.40
N ASN A 83 26.62 -3.87 -3.67
CA ASN A 83 28.08 -4.00 -3.61
C ASN A 83 28.53 -5.04 -4.67
N PRO A 84 29.38 -4.66 -5.66
CA PRO A 84 29.84 -5.60 -6.69
C PRO A 84 30.78 -6.70 -6.17
N PHE A 85 31.26 -6.58 -4.92
CA PHE A 85 32.17 -7.53 -4.29
C PHE A 85 31.50 -8.46 -3.27
N LYS A 86 30.21 -8.23 -2.95
CA LYS A 86 29.47 -9.03 -1.96
C LYS A 86 28.04 -9.24 -2.45
N LYS A 87 27.56 -10.47 -2.36
CA LYS A 87 26.16 -10.75 -2.62
C LYS A 87 25.27 -10.18 -1.51
N THR A 88 24.09 -9.76 -1.90
CA THR A 88 22.99 -9.35 -1.02
C THR A 88 22.02 -10.50 -0.90
N ASP A 89 21.58 -10.82 0.32
CA ASP A 89 20.66 -11.96 0.55
C ASP A 89 19.31 -11.71 -0.14
N TYR A 90 18.75 -10.49 -0.03
CA TYR A 90 17.43 -10.17 -0.55
C TYR A 90 17.39 -8.85 -1.30
N SER A 91 16.50 -8.76 -2.29
CA SER A 91 15.97 -7.48 -2.76
C SER A 91 14.47 -7.42 -2.52
N VAL A 92 13.96 -6.28 -2.04
CA VAL A 92 12.54 -5.99 -1.87
C VAL A 92 12.20 -4.78 -2.73
N ILE A 93 11.62 -5.02 -3.88
CA ILE A 93 11.35 -4.00 -4.89
C ILE A 93 9.85 -3.70 -4.95
N GLU A 94 9.50 -2.49 -4.57
CA GLU A 94 8.18 -1.93 -4.87
C GLU A 94 8.10 -1.64 -6.37
N SER A 95 7.10 -2.20 -7.04
CA SER A 95 6.90 -2.05 -8.48
C SER A 95 5.52 -1.48 -8.77
N ASP A 96 5.47 -0.46 -9.62
CA ASP A 96 4.22 0.03 -10.19
C ASP A 96 3.63 -1.04 -11.12
N GLU A 97 2.32 -1.18 -11.12
CA GLU A 97 1.58 -2.22 -11.85
C GLU A 97 1.87 -2.21 -13.35
N ALA A 98 1.98 -1.01 -13.94
CA ALA A 98 2.28 -0.83 -15.36
C ALA A 98 3.74 -1.10 -15.72
N TYR A 99 4.64 -1.10 -14.71
CA TYR A 99 6.06 -1.33 -14.92
C TYR A 99 6.53 -2.73 -14.54
N LEU A 100 5.74 -3.51 -13.80
CA LEU A 100 6.10 -4.85 -13.33
C LEU A 100 6.58 -5.75 -14.49
N SER A 101 5.80 -5.84 -15.55
CA SER A 101 6.12 -6.64 -16.74
C SER A 101 7.44 -6.19 -17.42
N LYS A 102 7.71 -4.88 -17.47
CA LYS A 102 8.96 -4.31 -18.03
C LYS A 102 10.17 -4.57 -17.15
N ILE A 103 9.97 -4.59 -15.83
CA ILE A 103 11.02 -4.94 -14.86
C ILE A 103 11.37 -6.43 -15.06
N TYR A 104 10.39 -7.30 -15.18
CA TYR A 104 10.57 -8.73 -15.35
C TYR A 104 11.19 -9.15 -16.69
N ASP A 105 11.20 -8.28 -17.70
CA ASP A 105 11.98 -8.52 -18.93
C ASP A 105 13.50 -8.55 -18.68
N LYS A 106 13.97 -7.89 -17.59
CA LYS A 106 15.39 -7.66 -17.35
C LYS A 106 15.85 -8.10 -15.96
N PHE A 107 14.94 -8.23 -15.02
CA PHE A 107 15.19 -8.57 -13.63
C PHE A 107 14.39 -9.81 -13.23
N ASP A 108 15.04 -10.73 -12.53
CA ASP A 108 14.37 -11.94 -12.06
C ASP A 108 13.52 -11.64 -10.82
N ALA A 109 12.58 -12.54 -10.53
CA ALA A 109 11.74 -12.48 -9.35
C ALA A 109 11.47 -13.90 -8.84
N ASP A 110 11.63 -14.10 -7.55
CA ASP A 110 11.34 -15.35 -6.86
C ASP A 110 9.97 -15.29 -6.18
N TYR A 111 9.62 -14.10 -5.67
CA TYR A 111 8.35 -13.84 -4.98
C TYR A 111 7.69 -12.56 -5.49
N LEU A 112 6.36 -12.62 -5.61
CA LEU A 112 5.52 -11.45 -5.84
C LEU A 112 4.43 -11.40 -4.77
N LEU A 113 4.40 -10.33 -4.00
CA LEU A 113 3.29 -10.01 -3.12
C LEU A 113 2.39 -8.97 -3.80
N VAL A 114 1.10 -9.27 -3.89
CA VAL A 114 0.09 -8.32 -4.37
C VAL A 114 -0.81 -7.93 -3.20
N THR A 115 -0.82 -6.64 -2.85
CA THR A 115 -1.53 -6.13 -1.66
C THR A 115 -3.05 -6.08 -1.87
N ASN A 116 -3.48 -5.34 -2.89
CA ASN A 116 -4.88 -5.10 -3.23
C ASN A 116 -4.99 -4.48 -4.63
N LEU A 117 -6.20 -4.52 -5.20
CA LEU A 117 -6.52 -3.82 -6.45
C LEU A 117 -7.78 -2.99 -6.24
N PHE A 118 -7.63 -1.68 -6.12
CA PHE A 118 -8.70 -0.72 -5.97
C PHE A 118 -8.80 0.21 -7.18
N ARG A 119 -9.96 0.79 -7.41
CA ARG A 119 -10.10 1.90 -8.36
C ARG A 119 -9.36 3.11 -7.82
N ASP A 120 -8.49 3.67 -8.64
CA ASP A 120 -7.85 4.95 -8.31
C ASP A 120 -8.78 6.15 -8.62
N GLN A 121 -9.66 6.03 -9.63
CA GLN A 121 -10.58 7.09 -10.07
C GLN A 121 -11.86 6.50 -10.69
N LEU A 122 -13.02 7.21 -10.57
CA LEU A 122 -14.33 6.73 -11.06
C LEU A 122 -14.46 6.64 -12.59
N ASP A 123 -13.76 7.46 -13.35
CA ASP A 123 -13.99 7.61 -14.79
C ASP A 123 -13.33 6.56 -15.68
N ARG A 124 -12.59 5.60 -15.09
CA ARG A 124 -11.88 4.58 -15.87
C ARG A 124 -12.49 3.21 -15.73
N TYR A 125 -13.70 3.05 -16.28
CA TYR A 125 -14.24 1.72 -16.57
C TYR A 125 -13.20 0.93 -17.38
N GLY A 126 -12.69 -0.17 -16.82
CA GLY A 126 -11.61 -0.95 -17.42
C GLY A 126 -10.21 -0.68 -16.85
N GLU A 127 -10.03 0.28 -15.94
CA GLU A 127 -8.74 0.51 -15.29
C GLU A 127 -8.33 -0.68 -14.43
N LEU A 128 -9.24 -1.23 -13.62
CA LEU A 128 -8.98 -2.41 -12.79
C LEU A 128 -8.65 -3.65 -13.62
N GLU A 129 -9.40 -3.91 -14.68
CA GLU A 129 -9.14 -5.04 -15.57
C GLU A 129 -7.80 -4.84 -16.33
N THR A 130 -7.49 -3.59 -16.71
CA THR A 130 -6.21 -3.27 -17.34
C THR A 130 -5.06 -3.46 -16.36
N THR A 131 -5.19 -2.95 -15.13
CA THR A 131 -4.20 -3.11 -14.06
C THR A 131 -3.98 -4.58 -13.73
N LYS A 132 -5.07 -5.34 -13.57
CA LYS A 132 -5.01 -6.79 -13.37
C LYS A 132 -4.27 -7.48 -14.51
N ARG A 133 -4.60 -7.16 -15.77
CA ARG A 133 -3.94 -7.73 -16.94
C ARG A 133 -2.44 -7.42 -16.97
N LEU A 134 -2.04 -6.17 -16.67
CA LEU A 134 -0.62 -5.78 -16.64
C LEU A 134 0.18 -6.57 -15.60
N ILE A 135 -0.40 -6.81 -14.43
CA ILE A 135 0.23 -7.65 -13.40
C ILE A 135 0.28 -9.10 -13.87
N GLN A 136 -0.82 -9.64 -14.43
CA GLN A 136 -0.87 -11.01 -14.95
C GLN A 136 0.16 -11.23 -16.06
N ASP A 137 0.33 -10.25 -16.97
CA ASP A 137 1.36 -10.29 -18.00
C ASP A 137 2.77 -10.38 -17.41
N GLY A 138 3.00 -9.70 -16.27
CA GLY A 138 4.24 -9.84 -15.50
C GLY A 138 4.41 -11.25 -14.92
N ILE A 139 3.38 -11.76 -14.26
CA ILE A 139 3.38 -13.14 -13.67
C ILE A 139 3.70 -14.18 -14.73
N ASN A 140 3.06 -14.08 -15.89
CA ASN A 140 3.25 -15.05 -17.00
C ASN A 140 4.69 -15.09 -17.54
N LYS A 141 5.48 -14.03 -17.35
CA LYS A 141 6.90 -14.01 -17.73
C LYS A 141 7.82 -14.81 -16.78
N LYS A 142 7.33 -15.18 -15.60
CA LYS A 142 8.11 -15.85 -14.56
C LYS A 142 7.38 -17.11 -14.06
N PRO A 143 7.46 -18.24 -14.79
CA PRO A 143 6.69 -19.46 -14.47
C PRO A 143 6.90 -19.99 -13.04
N ASN A 144 8.10 -19.84 -12.50
CA ASN A 144 8.45 -20.29 -11.15
C ASN A 144 8.14 -19.27 -10.03
N LEU A 145 7.51 -18.15 -10.37
CA LEU A 145 7.19 -17.07 -9.43
C LEU A 145 6.25 -17.59 -8.34
N LYS A 146 6.64 -17.36 -7.08
CA LYS A 146 5.80 -17.67 -5.92
C LYS A 146 4.94 -16.45 -5.61
N LEU A 147 3.63 -16.61 -5.64
CA LEU A 147 2.66 -15.56 -5.43
C LEU A 147 2.18 -15.56 -3.98
N VAL A 148 2.27 -14.43 -3.29
CA VAL A 148 1.67 -14.20 -1.98
C VAL A 148 0.51 -13.22 -2.15
N LEU A 149 -0.71 -13.73 -2.04
CA LEU A 149 -1.93 -13.06 -2.49
C LEU A 149 -2.92 -12.84 -1.34
N ASN A 150 -3.59 -11.70 -1.35
CA ASN A 150 -4.69 -11.41 -0.45
C ASN A 150 -5.94 -12.21 -0.86
N ALA A 151 -6.34 -13.18 -0.03
CA ALA A 151 -7.53 -14.00 -0.27
C ALA A 151 -8.83 -13.20 -0.23
N ASP A 152 -8.86 -12.12 0.54
CA ASP A 152 -10.05 -11.32 0.79
C ASP A 152 -10.36 -10.36 -0.37
N ASP A 153 -9.38 -10.08 -1.23
CA ASP A 153 -9.57 -9.29 -2.45
C ASP A 153 -9.88 -10.20 -3.64
N PRO A 154 -11.11 -10.18 -4.19
CA PRO A 154 -11.51 -11.09 -5.27
C PRO A 154 -10.69 -10.92 -6.55
N LEU A 155 -10.17 -9.73 -6.83
CA LEU A 155 -9.31 -9.50 -8.00
C LEU A 155 -7.91 -10.05 -7.79
N VAL A 156 -7.33 -9.82 -6.61
CA VAL A 156 -6.00 -10.35 -6.26
C VAL A 156 -6.02 -11.87 -6.17
N ALA A 157 -7.05 -12.44 -5.55
CA ALA A 157 -7.19 -13.90 -5.43
C ALA A 157 -7.36 -14.61 -6.78
N SER A 158 -7.80 -13.88 -7.81
CA SER A 158 -8.05 -14.43 -9.16
C SER A 158 -6.80 -14.50 -10.05
N PHE A 159 -5.63 -14.01 -9.60
CA PHE A 159 -4.39 -14.16 -10.38
C PHE A 159 -4.06 -15.63 -10.64
N GLU A 160 -3.63 -15.91 -11.86
CA GLU A 160 -3.19 -17.23 -12.28
C GLU A 160 -1.70 -17.42 -12.01
N GLY A 161 -1.32 -18.62 -11.59
CA GLY A 161 0.05 -19.01 -11.29
C GLY A 161 0.07 -20.35 -10.58
N GLU A 162 1.18 -21.10 -10.71
CA GLU A 162 1.30 -22.46 -10.17
C GLU A 162 1.52 -22.44 -8.64
N ASN A 163 2.29 -21.49 -8.14
CA ASN A 163 2.72 -21.45 -6.74
C ASN A 163 2.04 -20.27 -6.03
N LYS A 164 0.86 -20.48 -5.46
CA LYS A 164 0.08 -19.47 -4.74
C LYS A 164 0.00 -19.76 -3.26
N THR A 165 0.33 -18.78 -2.46
CA THR A 165 0.07 -18.75 -1.02
C THR A 165 -0.91 -17.62 -0.73
N PHE A 166 -1.96 -17.89 0.04
CA PHE A 166 -2.97 -16.92 0.40
C PHE A 166 -2.86 -16.53 1.87
N TYR A 167 -3.04 -15.22 2.14
CA TYR A 167 -3.30 -14.68 3.47
C TYR A 167 -4.68 -14.01 3.50
N GLY A 168 -5.30 -13.95 4.68
CA GLY A 168 -6.62 -13.33 4.80
C GLY A 168 -7.06 -13.19 6.25
N VAL A 169 -8.05 -12.33 6.46
CA VAL A 169 -8.60 -11.97 7.77
C VAL A 169 -9.84 -12.79 8.07
N GLU A 170 -9.92 -13.37 9.27
CA GLU A 170 -11.09 -14.10 9.73
C GLU A 170 -12.03 -13.20 10.54
N ASN A 171 -11.48 -12.35 11.40
CA ASN A 171 -12.24 -11.43 12.24
C ASN A 171 -11.49 -10.12 12.46
N VAL A 172 -12.25 -9.04 12.67
CA VAL A 172 -11.72 -7.74 13.07
C VAL A 172 -12.41 -7.32 14.38
N TYR A 173 -11.62 -6.97 15.36
CA TYR A 173 -12.05 -6.49 16.66
C TYR A 173 -11.61 -5.04 16.85
N TYR A 174 -12.48 -4.23 17.40
CA TYR A 174 -12.22 -2.81 17.67
C TYR A 174 -12.18 -2.62 19.18
N ALA A 175 -11.05 -2.12 19.69
CA ALA A 175 -10.89 -1.83 21.12
C ALA A 175 -11.75 -0.64 21.58
N ASP A 176 -12.16 0.23 20.64
CA ASP A 176 -13.03 1.39 20.86
C ASP A 176 -14.06 1.45 19.72
N GLU A 177 -15.34 1.68 20.07
CA GLU A 177 -16.43 1.82 19.09
C GLU A 177 -16.18 2.97 18.08
N SER A 178 -15.43 4.00 18.49
CA SER A 178 -15.05 5.12 17.60
C SER A 178 -14.17 4.69 16.43
N LEU A 179 -13.52 3.52 16.53
CA LEU A 179 -12.71 2.94 15.45
C LEU A 179 -13.56 2.13 14.45
N LYS A 180 -14.81 1.83 14.80
CA LYS A 180 -15.77 1.21 13.87
C LYS A 180 -16.24 2.27 12.88
N ALA A 181 -15.77 2.18 11.67
CA ALA A 181 -16.32 2.99 10.60
C ALA A 181 -17.65 2.42 10.11
N ASN A 182 -18.66 3.27 9.99
CA ASN A 182 -19.84 2.93 9.20
C ASN A 182 -19.38 2.84 7.74
N THR A 183 -19.31 1.63 7.20
CA THR A 183 -18.98 1.40 5.78
C THR A 183 -20.23 1.74 4.95
N SER A 184 -20.32 2.96 4.45
CA SER A 184 -21.44 3.43 3.63
C SER A 184 -21.19 3.28 2.13
N THR A 185 -19.96 3.15 1.66
CA THR A 185 -19.63 2.93 0.24
C THR A 185 -19.54 1.45 -0.08
N GLU A 186 -20.68 0.85 -0.43
CA GLU A 186 -20.73 -0.48 -1.01
C GLU A 186 -20.47 -0.42 -2.51
N GLU A 187 -19.21 -0.58 -2.92
CA GLU A 187 -18.94 -0.94 -4.31
C GLU A 187 -19.40 -2.39 -4.54
N ALA A 188 -20.35 -2.57 -5.47
CA ALA A 188 -20.74 -3.88 -5.92
C ALA A 188 -19.65 -4.44 -6.86
N PHE A 189 -18.99 -5.50 -6.45
CA PHE A 189 -18.06 -6.23 -7.30
C PHE A 189 -18.75 -7.41 -7.96
N ASN A 190 -18.47 -7.60 -9.25
CA ASN A 190 -19.00 -8.72 -10.01
C ASN A 190 -18.01 -9.90 -10.00
N CYS A 191 -18.59 -11.08 -9.88
CA CYS A 191 -17.90 -12.34 -10.15
C CYS A 191 -17.46 -12.39 -11.63
N PRO A 192 -16.40 -13.13 -11.99
CA PRO A 192 -16.05 -13.40 -13.38
C PRO A 192 -17.20 -13.93 -14.23
N CYS A 193 -18.23 -14.54 -13.63
CA CYS A 193 -19.46 -14.96 -14.33
C CYS A 193 -20.49 -13.83 -14.61
N GLY A 194 -20.16 -12.59 -14.25
CA GLY A 194 -21.01 -11.40 -14.44
C GLY A 194 -22.06 -11.15 -13.34
N LYS A 195 -22.24 -12.08 -12.38
CA LYS A 195 -23.17 -11.90 -11.26
C LYS A 195 -22.52 -11.12 -10.12
N PRO A 196 -23.29 -10.35 -9.32
CA PRO A 196 -22.75 -9.70 -8.13
C PRO A 196 -22.15 -10.71 -7.15
N LEU A 197 -21.02 -10.35 -6.52
CA LEU A 197 -20.46 -11.09 -5.40
C LEU A 197 -21.30 -10.85 -4.14
N MET A 198 -21.51 -11.91 -3.39
CA MET A 198 -22.13 -11.88 -2.07
C MET A 198 -21.02 -12.02 -1.00
N TYR A 199 -21.26 -11.46 0.18
CA TYR A 199 -20.31 -11.50 1.29
C TYR A 199 -20.97 -12.05 2.56
N SER A 200 -20.33 -13.00 3.20
CA SER A 200 -20.69 -13.42 4.56
C SER A 200 -20.07 -12.52 5.62
N LYS A 201 -18.90 -11.95 5.34
CA LYS A 201 -18.23 -10.91 6.12
C LYS A 201 -17.59 -9.91 5.15
N LYS A 202 -17.75 -8.63 5.40
CA LYS A 202 -17.10 -7.55 4.63
C LYS A 202 -16.28 -6.71 5.59
N PHE A 203 -15.02 -6.43 5.25
CA PHE A 203 -14.10 -5.71 6.12
C PHE A 203 -13.91 -4.27 5.69
N TYR A 204 -13.43 -4.04 4.46
CA TYR A 204 -13.38 -2.72 3.86
C TYR A 204 -13.32 -2.81 2.32
N ALA A 205 -13.87 -1.84 1.61
CA ALA A 205 -14.03 -1.84 0.16
C ALA A 205 -14.57 -3.20 -0.34
N GLN A 206 -13.92 -3.87 -1.30
CA GLN A 206 -14.30 -5.20 -1.78
C GLN A 206 -13.69 -6.36 -0.96
N GLN A 207 -12.93 -6.08 0.08
CA GLN A 207 -12.25 -7.13 0.83
C GLN A 207 -13.16 -7.78 1.86
N GLY A 208 -13.17 -9.10 1.87
CA GLY A 208 -13.98 -9.89 2.79
C GLY A 208 -14.15 -11.35 2.36
N HIS A 209 -15.07 -12.02 3.00
CA HIS A 209 -15.43 -13.41 2.72
C HIS A 209 -16.50 -13.45 1.63
N TYR A 210 -16.07 -13.34 0.38
CA TYR A 210 -16.95 -13.32 -0.79
C TYR A 210 -17.24 -14.71 -1.33
N PHE A 211 -18.42 -14.82 -1.98
CA PHE A 211 -18.85 -16.01 -2.71
C PHE A 211 -19.86 -15.65 -3.81
N CYS A 212 -20.04 -16.56 -4.77
CA CYS A 212 -21.00 -16.44 -5.85
C CYS A 212 -21.77 -17.75 -6.04
N THR A 213 -23.00 -17.66 -6.54
CA THR A 213 -23.83 -18.84 -6.87
C THR A 213 -23.24 -19.74 -7.94
N CYS A 214 -22.24 -19.27 -8.72
CA CYS A 214 -21.52 -20.10 -9.71
C CYS A 214 -20.42 -20.97 -9.08
N GLY A 215 -20.18 -20.89 -7.76
CA GLY A 215 -19.13 -21.63 -7.07
C GLY A 215 -17.83 -20.84 -6.86
N TYR A 216 -17.68 -19.64 -7.49
CA TYR A 216 -16.55 -18.76 -7.20
C TYR A 216 -16.62 -18.25 -5.76
N LYS A 217 -15.55 -18.37 -5.03
CA LYS A 217 -15.47 -17.98 -3.62
C LYS A 217 -14.04 -17.63 -3.20
N ARG A 218 -13.94 -16.94 -2.07
CA ARG A 218 -12.67 -16.68 -1.38
C ARG A 218 -11.87 -17.97 -1.24
N PRO A 219 -10.61 -18.02 -1.70
CA PRO A 219 -9.73 -19.16 -1.43
C PRO A 219 -9.42 -19.28 0.07
N GLU A 220 -9.13 -20.48 0.52
CA GLU A 220 -8.74 -20.72 1.90
C GLU A 220 -7.33 -20.17 2.18
N PRO A 221 -7.16 -19.23 3.12
CA PRO A 221 -5.82 -18.70 3.42
C PRO A 221 -4.97 -19.71 4.18
N LYS A 222 -3.69 -19.80 3.83
CA LYS A 222 -2.67 -20.48 4.66
C LYS A 222 -2.39 -19.67 5.93
N TYR A 223 -2.34 -18.35 5.80
CA TYR A 223 -2.12 -17.42 6.90
C TYR A 223 -3.44 -16.73 7.24
N LYS A 224 -4.14 -17.29 8.23
CA LYS A 224 -5.41 -16.78 8.75
C LYS A 224 -5.14 -15.81 9.88
N ALA A 225 -5.77 -14.63 9.83
CA ALA A 225 -5.55 -13.61 10.84
C ALA A 225 -6.83 -13.18 11.55
N GLU A 226 -6.72 -12.94 12.85
CA GLU A 226 -7.63 -12.13 13.63
C GLU A 226 -6.93 -10.78 13.92
N ILE A 227 -7.61 -9.67 13.66
CA ILE A 227 -7.04 -8.33 13.82
C ILE A 227 -7.75 -7.61 14.95
N SER A 228 -6.99 -7.08 15.91
CA SER A 228 -7.46 -6.17 16.95
C SER A 228 -6.90 -4.79 16.72
N LEU A 229 -7.78 -3.80 16.50
CA LEU A 229 -7.41 -2.43 16.21
C LEU A 229 -7.46 -1.58 17.48
N TYR A 230 -6.37 -0.86 17.75
CA TYR A 230 -6.22 0.11 18.81
C TYR A 230 -5.97 1.51 18.20
N LYS A 231 -6.00 2.57 19.03
CA LYS A 231 -5.80 3.96 18.56
C LYS A 231 -4.40 4.23 18.00
N GLU A 232 -3.38 3.56 18.51
CA GLU A 232 -1.98 3.83 18.17
C GLU A 232 -1.27 2.64 17.50
N TYR A 233 -1.83 1.44 17.58
CA TYR A 233 -1.25 0.23 17.05
C TYR A 233 -2.32 -0.79 16.68
N SER A 234 -1.92 -1.90 16.09
CA SER A 234 -2.77 -3.06 15.84
C SER A 234 -2.12 -4.32 16.36
N VAL A 235 -2.91 -5.31 16.76
CA VAL A 235 -2.43 -6.67 17.05
C VAL A 235 -3.01 -7.61 16.00
N ILE A 236 -2.13 -8.36 15.35
CA ILE A 236 -2.49 -9.35 14.33
C ILE A 236 -2.15 -10.72 14.89
N LYS A 237 -3.17 -11.52 15.16
CA LYS A 237 -3.00 -12.94 15.52
C LYS A 237 -3.05 -13.74 14.22
N VAL A 238 -1.91 -14.28 13.82
CA VAL A 238 -1.78 -15.15 12.64
C VAL A 238 -1.63 -16.59 13.10
N ASN A 239 -2.61 -17.43 12.78
CA ASN A 239 -2.74 -18.76 13.34
C ASN A 239 -2.74 -18.69 14.88
N ASP A 240 -1.65 -19.06 15.57
CA ASP A 240 -1.57 -19.00 17.04
C ASP A 240 -0.54 -17.99 17.57
N GLU A 241 0.06 -17.18 16.69
CA GLU A 241 1.08 -16.20 17.05
C GLU A 241 0.53 -14.76 17.01
N ASN A 242 0.86 -13.95 18.03
CA ASN A 242 0.46 -12.54 18.08
C ASN A 242 1.60 -11.63 17.65
N PHE A 243 1.28 -10.68 16.76
CA PHE A 243 2.18 -9.69 16.23
C PHE A 243 1.66 -8.29 16.55
N GLU A 244 2.40 -7.53 17.33
CA GLU A 244 2.12 -6.11 17.55
C GLU A 244 2.70 -5.31 16.37
N VAL A 245 1.86 -4.43 15.80
CA VAL A 245 2.20 -3.62 14.63
C VAL A 245 2.01 -2.18 14.99
N PRO A 246 3.07 -1.32 14.99
CA PRO A 246 2.98 0.08 15.36
C PRO A 246 2.37 0.93 14.23
N LEU A 247 1.25 0.47 13.69
CA LEU A 247 0.52 1.08 12.59
C LEU A 247 -0.97 1.09 12.90
N VAL A 248 -1.63 2.19 12.53
CA VAL A 248 -3.05 2.42 12.77
C VAL A 248 -3.88 2.07 11.54
N GLY A 249 -5.06 1.53 11.77
CA GLY A 249 -6.08 1.30 10.75
C GLY A 249 -6.00 -0.08 10.10
N LEU A 250 -7.16 -0.55 9.66
CA LEU A 250 -7.32 -1.89 9.11
C LEU A 250 -6.48 -2.10 7.84
N PHE A 251 -6.37 -1.09 6.97
CA PHE A 251 -5.56 -1.15 5.76
C PHE A 251 -4.07 -1.41 6.05
N ASN A 252 -3.53 -0.83 7.13
CA ASN A 252 -2.16 -1.07 7.56
C ASN A 252 -1.99 -2.46 8.19
N ALA A 253 -3.01 -2.95 8.89
CA ALA A 253 -3.01 -4.31 9.40
C ALA A 253 -2.97 -5.35 8.26
N TYR A 254 -3.69 -5.11 7.13
CA TYR A 254 -3.56 -5.93 5.93
C TYR A 254 -2.17 -5.85 5.29
N ASN A 255 -1.55 -4.66 5.25
CA ASN A 255 -0.19 -4.51 4.75
C ASN A 255 0.81 -5.31 5.58
N ALA A 256 0.66 -5.27 6.91
CA ALA A 256 1.51 -6.03 7.84
C ALA A 256 1.24 -7.54 7.76
N LEU A 257 -0.01 -7.96 7.61
CA LEU A 257 -0.36 -9.38 7.42
C LEU A 257 0.30 -9.95 6.15
N GLY A 258 0.26 -9.21 5.04
CA GLY A 258 0.96 -9.61 3.81
C GLY A 258 2.47 -9.73 4.00
N ALA A 259 3.09 -8.78 4.72
CA ALA A 259 4.51 -8.82 5.05
C ALA A 259 4.86 -10.02 5.95
N ILE A 260 4.06 -10.28 6.99
CA ILE A 260 4.22 -11.44 7.89
C ILE A 260 4.12 -12.75 7.09
N ALA A 261 3.08 -12.87 6.25
CA ALA A 261 2.86 -14.06 5.43
C ALA A 261 4.06 -14.34 4.51
N LEU A 262 4.57 -13.32 3.82
CA LEU A 262 5.75 -13.46 2.95
C LEU A 262 7.00 -13.81 3.76
N CYS A 263 7.25 -13.13 4.89
CA CYS A 263 8.42 -13.41 5.71
C CYS A 263 8.39 -14.83 6.30
N LYS A 264 7.20 -15.35 6.65
CA LYS A 264 7.04 -16.77 7.05
C LYS A 264 7.31 -17.74 5.89
N GLU A 265 6.91 -17.43 4.65
CA GLU A 265 7.27 -18.22 3.46
C GLU A 265 8.77 -18.24 3.19
N LEU A 266 9.47 -17.17 3.54
CA LEU A 266 10.92 -17.05 3.43
C LEU A 266 11.68 -17.72 4.58
N GLY A 267 11.00 -18.15 5.66
CA GLY A 267 11.63 -18.65 6.88
C GLY A 267 12.37 -17.57 7.67
N ILE A 268 11.91 -16.32 7.60
CA ILE A 268 12.47 -15.22 8.42
C ILE A 268 12.09 -15.44 9.87
N GLU A 269 13.09 -15.43 10.74
CA GLU A 269 12.95 -15.57 12.18
C GLU A 269 12.79 -14.20 12.87
N ASN A 270 12.45 -14.21 14.17
CA ASN A 270 12.34 -13.01 15.04
C ASN A 270 11.32 -11.94 14.57
N ILE A 271 10.30 -12.33 13.80
CA ILE A 271 9.26 -11.40 13.32
C ILE A 271 8.57 -10.71 14.50
N ILE A 272 8.25 -11.46 15.57
CA ILE A 272 7.52 -10.96 16.76
C ILE A 272 8.28 -9.83 17.44
N ASP A 273 9.59 -9.97 17.63
CA ASP A 273 10.42 -8.99 18.33
C ASP A 273 10.79 -7.79 17.41
N THR A 274 10.89 -8.04 16.12
CA THR A 274 11.33 -7.01 15.15
C THR A 274 10.18 -6.10 14.74
N LEU A 275 8.99 -6.63 14.53
CA LEU A 275 7.85 -5.89 13.97
C LEU A 275 7.44 -4.65 14.79
N PRO A 276 7.42 -4.67 16.15
CA PRO A 276 7.08 -3.50 16.95
C PRO A 276 8.07 -2.34 16.80
N THR A 277 9.28 -2.59 16.30
CA THR A 277 10.31 -1.55 16.11
C THR A 277 10.24 -0.86 14.75
N PHE A 278 9.28 -1.24 13.89
CA PHE A 278 9.11 -0.67 12.56
C PHE A 278 8.77 0.81 12.61
N LYS A 279 9.45 1.58 11.77
CA LYS A 279 9.18 3.01 11.58
C LYS A 279 8.71 3.26 10.16
N VAL A 280 7.55 3.89 10.05
CA VAL A 280 6.97 4.21 8.74
C VAL A 280 7.81 5.21 7.94
N ALA A 281 7.76 5.10 6.62
CA ALA A 281 8.28 6.12 5.73
C ALA A 281 7.45 7.42 5.85
N PHE A 282 8.08 8.56 5.52
CA PHE A 282 7.46 9.89 5.58
C PHE A 282 6.05 9.92 4.97
N GLY A 283 5.11 10.52 5.72
CA GLY A 283 3.72 10.72 5.29
C GLY A 283 2.83 9.48 5.33
N ARG A 284 3.28 8.35 5.88
CA ARG A 284 2.47 7.10 5.92
C ARG A 284 2.13 6.69 7.34
N SER A 285 1.21 7.42 7.96
CA SER A 285 0.90 7.31 9.41
C SER A 285 2.09 7.68 10.28
N GLU A 286 2.85 8.66 9.86
CA GLU A 286 4.02 9.13 10.58
C GLU A 286 3.60 10.03 11.74
N VAL A 287 4.06 9.71 12.94
CA VAL A 287 3.86 10.52 14.13
C VAL A 287 5.07 11.42 14.35
N LYS A 288 4.85 12.73 14.44
CA LYS A 288 5.86 13.73 14.78
C LYS A 288 5.40 14.64 15.91
N TYR A 289 6.36 15.15 16.67
CA TYR A 289 6.12 16.23 17.61
C TYR A 289 6.58 17.55 16.97
N LEU A 290 5.62 18.36 16.53
CA LEU A 290 5.88 19.66 15.92
C LEU A 290 5.49 20.75 16.92
N ASN A 291 6.46 21.58 17.34
CA ASN A 291 6.25 22.63 18.33
C ASN A 291 5.55 22.12 19.60
N GLY A 292 5.93 20.95 20.09
CA GLY A 292 5.36 20.30 21.27
C GLY A 292 3.98 19.68 21.08
N LYS A 293 3.45 19.66 19.85
CA LYS A 293 2.16 19.04 19.52
C LYS A 293 2.38 17.70 18.84
N HIS A 294 1.66 16.68 19.29
CA HIS A 294 1.56 15.40 18.63
C HIS A 294 0.89 15.60 17.27
N THR A 295 1.55 15.20 16.19
CA THR A 295 1.10 15.41 14.81
C THR A 295 1.17 14.12 14.04
N LEU A 296 0.02 13.63 13.55
CA LEU A 296 -0.10 12.48 12.67
C LEU A 296 -0.13 12.96 11.22
N ILE A 297 0.82 12.50 10.40
CA ILE A 297 0.93 12.85 8.99
C ILE A 297 0.49 11.65 8.15
N GLN A 298 -0.52 11.86 7.31
CA GLN A 298 -1.15 10.84 6.49
C GLN A 298 -1.21 11.25 5.03
N LEU A 299 -0.72 10.41 4.11
CA LEU A 299 -0.85 10.61 2.68
C LEU A 299 -2.17 10.02 2.16
N ILE A 300 -2.94 10.84 1.47
CA ILE A 300 -4.14 10.43 0.73
C ILE A 300 -3.94 10.69 -0.77
N LYS A 301 -4.36 9.77 -1.64
CA LYS A 301 -4.19 9.91 -3.10
C LYS A 301 -5.34 9.36 -3.94
N ASN A 302 -6.25 8.64 -3.34
CA ASN A 302 -7.43 8.06 -3.98
C ASN A 302 -8.59 7.92 -2.97
N PRO A 303 -9.83 7.69 -3.41
CA PRO A 303 -11.01 7.67 -2.54
C PRO A 303 -10.89 6.64 -1.41
N ILE A 304 -10.49 5.42 -1.72
CA ILE A 304 -10.43 4.32 -0.73
C ILE A 304 -9.35 4.61 0.32
N GLY A 305 -8.17 5.05 -0.11
CA GLY A 305 -7.10 5.45 0.81
C GLY A 305 -7.52 6.64 1.68
N ALA A 306 -8.21 7.63 1.11
CA ALA A 306 -8.74 8.76 1.86
C ALA A 306 -9.78 8.31 2.88
N ASN A 307 -10.74 7.46 2.50
CA ASN A 307 -11.77 6.96 3.39
C ASN A 307 -11.19 6.21 4.59
N GLU A 308 -10.19 5.36 4.37
CA GLU A 308 -9.53 4.65 5.46
C GLU A 308 -8.75 5.58 6.40
N VAL A 309 -8.11 6.62 5.87
CA VAL A 309 -7.45 7.65 6.68
C VAL A 309 -8.48 8.47 7.46
N LEU A 310 -9.56 8.91 6.82
CA LEU A 310 -10.61 9.72 7.45
C LEU A 310 -11.27 9.00 8.65
N LYS A 311 -11.37 7.67 8.59
CA LYS A 311 -11.86 6.84 9.71
C LYS A 311 -10.95 6.87 10.94
N THR A 312 -9.66 7.13 10.75
CA THR A 312 -8.68 7.20 11.85
C THR A 312 -8.54 8.59 12.46
N VAL A 313 -9.21 9.60 11.88
CA VAL A 313 -9.10 10.99 12.34
C VAL A 313 -9.86 11.19 13.65
N ASP A 314 -9.15 11.66 14.67
CA ASP A 314 -9.79 12.11 15.91
C ASP A 314 -10.50 13.44 15.66
N LYS A 315 -11.81 13.47 15.89
CA LYS A 315 -12.66 14.67 15.69
C LYS A 315 -12.34 15.84 16.62
N ASP A 316 -11.57 15.60 17.67
CA ASP A 316 -11.08 16.60 18.61
C ASP A 316 -9.73 17.19 18.21
N SER A 317 -9.10 16.65 17.17
CA SER A 317 -7.83 17.14 16.63
C SER A 317 -7.99 18.36 15.73
N ASN A 318 -6.92 19.17 15.64
CA ASN A 318 -6.80 20.17 14.57
C ASN A 318 -6.44 19.45 13.27
N ILE A 319 -7.14 19.76 12.19
CA ILE A 319 -6.99 19.09 10.90
C ILE A 319 -6.46 20.09 9.87
N LEU A 320 -5.37 19.70 9.19
CA LEU A 320 -4.85 20.38 8.01
C LEU A 320 -4.92 19.41 6.81
N ILE A 321 -5.56 19.83 5.73
CA ILE A 321 -5.63 19.09 4.48
C ILE A 321 -4.91 19.88 3.39
N VAL A 322 -3.91 19.26 2.75
CA VAL A 322 -3.12 19.88 1.68
C VAL A 322 -3.32 19.09 0.40
N ILE A 323 -3.85 19.74 -0.63
CA ILE A 323 -4.09 19.11 -1.93
C ILE A 323 -3.34 19.84 -3.03
N ASN A 324 -2.53 19.09 -3.77
CA ASN A 324 -1.79 19.58 -4.93
C ASN A 324 -2.12 18.72 -6.16
N ASP A 325 -1.83 19.27 -7.36
CA ASP A 325 -1.99 18.60 -8.65
C ASP A 325 -0.72 18.68 -9.52
N ASN A 326 0.45 18.73 -8.89
CA ASN A 326 1.72 18.61 -9.61
C ASN A 326 1.85 17.21 -10.24
N TYR A 327 2.76 17.06 -11.19
CA TYR A 327 2.99 15.76 -11.85
C TYR A 327 3.30 14.61 -10.88
N ALA A 328 3.99 14.91 -9.77
CA ALA A 328 4.32 13.93 -8.74
C ALA A 328 3.12 13.56 -7.84
N ASP A 329 2.16 14.50 -7.69
CA ASP A 329 0.98 14.31 -6.84
C ASP A 329 -0.17 13.60 -7.57
N GLY A 330 -0.13 13.59 -8.92
CA GLY A 330 -1.24 13.21 -9.77
C GLY A 330 -2.09 14.43 -10.16
N ARG A 331 -2.34 14.58 -11.47
CA ARG A 331 -3.03 15.76 -12.03
C ARG A 331 -4.53 15.76 -11.85
N ASP A 332 -5.10 14.58 -11.68
CA ASP A 332 -6.54 14.41 -11.48
C ASP A 332 -6.88 14.43 -9.99
N VAL A 333 -7.67 15.42 -9.59
CA VAL A 333 -8.19 15.57 -8.23
C VAL A 333 -9.68 15.30 -8.13
N SER A 334 -10.32 14.77 -9.19
CA SER A 334 -11.75 14.44 -9.19
C SER A 334 -12.12 13.41 -8.12
N TRP A 335 -11.19 12.56 -7.73
CA TRP A 335 -11.35 11.59 -6.66
C TRP A 335 -11.76 12.18 -5.30
N LEU A 336 -11.56 13.48 -5.08
CA LEU A 336 -12.04 14.17 -3.88
C LEU A 336 -13.56 14.08 -3.72
N TRP A 337 -14.30 13.98 -4.84
CA TRP A 337 -15.76 13.88 -4.83
C TRP A 337 -16.27 12.48 -4.51
N ASP A 338 -15.40 11.48 -4.61
CA ASP A 338 -15.70 10.08 -4.34
C ASP A 338 -15.29 9.67 -2.93
N ALA A 339 -14.45 10.48 -2.28
CA ALA A 339 -14.02 10.26 -0.90
C ALA A 339 -15.07 10.79 0.09
N GLU A 340 -15.27 10.06 1.19
CA GLU A 340 -16.29 10.32 2.22
C GLU A 340 -15.83 11.36 3.25
N PHE A 341 -15.60 12.60 2.80
CA PHE A 341 -15.25 13.72 3.70
C PHE A 341 -16.36 14.08 4.69
N GLU A 342 -17.54 13.53 4.55
CA GLU A 342 -18.67 13.57 5.48
C GLU A 342 -18.27 13.06 6.89
N PHE A 343 -17.27 12.22 7.01
CA PHE A 343 -16.68 11.83 8.29
C PHE A 343 -16.20 13.04 9.12
N LEU A 344 -15.84 14.13 8.47
CA LEU A 344 -15.35 15.36 9.11
C LEU A 344 -16.45 16.35 9.50
N LYS A 345 -17.71 16.07 9.21
CA LYS A 345 -18.84 16.96 9.47
C LYS A 345 -18.93 17.47 10.91
N ASN A 346 -18.60 16.64 11.89
CA ASN A 346 -18.75 16.93 13.31
C ASN A 346 -17.41 17.16 14.02
N THR A 347 -16.40 17.65 13.33
CA THR A 347 -15.13 18.04 13.96
C THR A 347 -15.31 19.27 14.84
N LYS A 348 -14.66 19.30 16.02
CA LYS A 348 -14.77 20.40 16.97
C LYS A 348 -14.09 21.69 16.49
N HIS A 349 -12.96 21.52 15.80
CA HIS A 349 -12.12 22.62 15.38
C HIS A 349 -12.35 22.99 13.91
N GLU A 350 -11.84 24.17 13.53
CA GLU A 350 -11.80 24.62 12.15
C GLU A 350 -10.84 23.73 11.35
N ILE A 351 -11.28 23.27 10.16
CA ILE A 351 -10.42 22.52 9.23
C ILE A 351 -9.67 23.53 8.37
N VAL A 352 -8.36 23.46 8.41
CA VAL A 352 -7.49 24.27 7.55
C VAL A 352 -7.24 23.51 6.26
N VAL A 353 -7.41 24.17 5.12
CA VAL A 353 -7.10 23.63 3.79
C VAL A 353 -6.06 24.49 3.09
N SER A 354 -5.15 23.83 2.36
CA SER A 354 -4.05 24.49 1.67
C SER A 354 -3.60 23.73 0.44
N GLY A 355 -2.58 24.27 -0.24
CA GLY A 355 -2.04 23.74 -1.49
C GLY A 355 -2.69 24.35 -2.73
N ILE A 356 -2.23 23.93 -3.90
CA ILE A 356 -2.68 24.45 -5.21
C ILE A 356 -4.20 24.28 -5.39
N ARG A 357 -4.78 23.19 -4.84
CA ARG A 357 -6.20 22.84 -4.95
C ARG A 357 -6.98 23.10 -3.65
N ALA A 358 -6.52 24.06 -2.84
CA ALA A 358 -7.17 24.42 -1.58
C ALA A 358 -8.65 24.80 -1.75
N ASN A 359 -8.98 25.53 -2.82
CA ASN A 359 -10.36 25.96 -3.10
C ASN A 359 -11.26 24.78 -3.46
N ASP A 360 -10.76 23.80 -4.25
CA ASP A 360 -11.52 22.58 -4.57
C ASP A 360 -11.79 21.77 -3.30
N MET A 361 -10.80 21.63 -2.43
CA MET A 361 -10.94 20.92 -1.15
C MET A 361 -11.92 21.66 -0.22
N ALA A 362 -11.84 22.98 -0.12
CA ALA A 362 -12.78 23.77 0.69
C ALA A 362 -14.22 23.61 0.19
N LEU A 363 -14.41 23.63 -1.14
CA LEU A 363 -15.72 23.39 -1.75
C LEU A 363 -16.22 21.97 -1.42
N ARG A 364 -15.38 20.95 -1.55
CA ARG A 364 -15.74 19.57 -1.21
C ARG A 364 -16.14 19.42 0.27
N LEU A 365 -15.40 20.03 1.19
CA LEU A 365 -15.72 20.00 2.61
C LEU A 365 -17.06 20.70 2.92
N LYS A 366 -17.35 21.81 2.23
CA LYS A 366 -18.64 22.51 2.36
C LYS A 366 -19.80 21.61 1.94
N TYR A 367 -19.66 20.88 0.83
CA TYR A 367 -20.65 19.87 0.39
C TYR A 367 -20.73 18.68 1.36
N ALA A 368 -19.66 18.32 2.04
CA ALA A 368 -19.65 17.33 3.12
C ALA A 368 -20.34 17.80 4.42
N GLY A 369 -20.76 19.06 4.47
CA GLY A 369 -21.45 19.63 5.63
C GLY A 369 -20.49 20.11 6.75
N VAL A 370 -19.22 20.37 6.45
CA VAL A 370 -18.27 20.98 7.37
C VAL A 370 -18.54 22.49 7.42
N GLU A 371 -18.79 23.03 8.62
CA GLU A 371 -19.19 24.45 8.79
C GLU A 371 -17.98 25.39 8.93
N LYS A 372 -16.89 24.92 9.58
CA LYS A 372 -15.74 25.74 9.91
C LYS A 372 -14.55 25.35 9.03
N ILE A 373 -14.31 26.13 7.96
CA ILE A 373 -13.24 25.89 6.99
C ILE A 373 -12.42 27.17 6.84
N LYS A 374 -11.10 27.06 6.94
CA LYS A 374 -10.15 28.14 6.70
C LYS A 374 -9.23 27.79 5.55
N ILE A 375 -9.11 28.66 4.56
CA ILE A 375 -8.20 28.51 3.44
C ILE A 375 -6.91 29.26 3.72
N ILE A 376 -5.77 28.61 3.57
CA ILE A 376 -4.43 29.21 3.63
C ILE A 376 -3.74 28.85 2.33
N ASN A 377 -3.53 29.83 1.45
CA ASN A 377 -2.97 29.61 0.11
C ASN A 377 -1.46 29.37 0.11
N ASP A 378 -0.77 29.74 1.17
CA ASP A 378 0.67 29.57 1.32
C ASP A 378 0.99 29.00 2.71
N ILE A 379 1.76 27.89 2.74
CA ILE A 379 2.22 27.23 3.97
C ILE A 379 3.74 27.44 4.12
N THR A 380 4.31 28.46 3.56
CA THR A 380 5.73 28.80 3.81
C THR A 380 5.94 29.40 5.19
#